data_8ab59328fa0e4766144f7abaad714109
#
_entry.id   8ab59328fa0e4766144f7abaad714109
#
_cell.length_a   1.000
_cell.length_b   1.000
_cell.length_c   1.000
_cell.angle_alpha   90.00
_cell.angle_beta   90.00
_cell.angle_gamma   90.00
#
_symmetry.space_group_name_H-M   'P 1'
#
loop_
_entity.id
_entity.type
_entity.pdbx_description
1 polymer ?
#
loop_
_entity_poly.entity_id
_entity_poly.type
_entity_poly.pdbx_seq_one_letter_code
_entity_poly.pdbx_strand_id
1 'polypeptide(L)'
;VVLDPIFKKVGLSGKSVIPFVITTGCAVPGIMATRTIRNERERRATAMLAPFMPCGAKIPVISLFAGAFFDDAGWVSFLMYFTGIVLIFLGALLVNKVTGYKVRKSFFIIELPEYKTPSPWFAFKSMCSRGAAYIKKAATIILLCNTVVQVMQTFTWSFQVAESADASILASIASPFAVLLVPIVGVLSWQLAAAAVTGFIAKENVVGTLAVCFVGLENLIGTDSDEFALVAGAGAEAAGIMAITKVAALAYCMFNLYTPPCFAAIGAMNSEMKSAKWVWGGIGLQLCTGYAVAYLVYTVGTLITAPETLNGTAAVGGLAGILVMIALVVTLARRATRSIQEEYRLDAAGTAASR
;
A
#
# COMPACT_ATOMS: atom_id res chain seq x y z
N VAL A 1 17.12 -7.77 18.93
CA VAL A 1 18.33 -8.61 19.02
C VAL A 1 18.12 -9.94 18.28
N VAL A 2 17.06 -10.69 18.57
CA VAL A 2 16.80 -12.03 17.98
C VAL A 2 16.62 -11.98 16.45
N LEU A 3 15.91 -10.98 15.93
CA LEU A 3 15.65 -10.81 14.50
C LEU A 3 16.79 -10.09 13.74
N ASP A 4 17.74 -9.48 14.45
CA ASP A 4 18.84 -8.70 13.83
C ASP A 4 19.69 -9.52 12.84
N PRO A 5 20.06 -10.80 13.13
CA PRO A 5 20.81 -11.61 12.18
C PRO A 5 20.07 -11.87 10.86
N ILE A 6 18.75 -12.00 10.92
CA ILE A 6 17.89 -12.24 9.74
C ILE A 6 17.81 -10.96 8.90
N PHE A 7 17.55 -9.82 9.54
CA PHE A 7 17.46 -8.53 8.85
C PHE A 7 18.80 -8.08 8.25
N LYS A 8 19.92 -8.39 8.91
CA LYS A 8 21.26 -8.12 8.36
C LYS A 8 21.53 -8.88 7.06
N LYS A 9 21.05 -10.12 6.91
CA LYS A 9 21.20 -10.87 5.66
C LYS A 9 20.53 -10.19 4.47
N VAL A 10 19.41 -9.49 4.71
CA VAL A 10 18.69 -8.75 3.67
C VAL A 10 19.12 -7.28 3.55
N GLY A 11 20.15 -6.85 4.30
CA GLY A 11 20.69 -5.50 4.23
C GLY A 11 19.93 -4.44 5.01
N LEU A 12 19.11 -4.86 5.96
CA LEU A 12 18.43 -4.02 6.94
C LEU A 12 19.01 -4.27 8.34
N SER A 13 18.76 -3.37 9.27
CA SER A 13 19.11 -3.57 10.69
C SER A 13 17.92 -4.05 11.50
N GLY A 14 18.14 -4.67 12.64
CA GLY A 14 17.09 -5.07 13.57
C GLY A 14 16.22 -3.91 14.06
N LYS A 15 16.69 -2.65 13.92
CA LYS A 15 15.88 -1.45 14.20
C LYS A 15 14.70 -1.28 13.24
N SER A 16 14.79 -1.83 12.03
CA SER A 16 13.71 -1.77 11.04
C SER A 16 12.46 -2.54 11.46
N VAL A 17 12.58 -3.47 12.43
CA VAL A 17 11.43 -4.20 12.99
C VAL A 17 10.42 -3.25 13.63
N ILE A 18 10.90 -2.23 14.35
CA ILE A 18 10.03 -1.28 15.07
C ILE A 18 9.09 -0.54 14.09
N PRO A 19 9.58 0.11 13.01
CA PRO A 19 8.73 0.66 11.97
C PRO A 19 7.73 -0.33 11.38
N PHE A 20 8.14 -1.56 11.07
CA PHE A 20 7.24 -2.56 10.49
C PHE A 20 6.11 -2.95 11.46
N VAL A 21 6.41 -3.15 12.73
CA VAL A 21 5.39 -3.45 13.74
C VAL A 21 4.43 -2.27 13.92
N ILE A 22 4.93 -1.04 14.00
CA ILE A 22 4.06 0.14 14.10
C ILE A 22 3.17 0.29 12.86
N THR A 23 3.67 -0.09 11.69
CA THR A 23 2.91 -0.02 10.42
C THR A 23 1.69 -0.93 10.42
N THR A 24 1.65 -2.01 11.20
CA THR A 24 0.45 -2.85 11.32
C THR A 24 -0.76 -2.05 11.82
N GLY A 25 -0.55 -1.06 12.66
CA GLY A 25 -1.60 -0.12 13.07
C GLY A 25 -1.87 0.94 12.00
N CYS A 26 -0.85 1.72 11.65
CA CYS A 26 -0.95 2.75 10.62
C CYS A 26 0.40 2.96 9.92
N ALA A 27 0.38 3.08 8.60
CA ALA A 27 1.60 3.26 7.81
C ALA A 27 2.31 4.60 8.10
N VAL A 28 1.57 5.66 8.40
CA VAL A 28 2.14 7.00 8.65
C VAL A 28 3.09 7.02 9.86
N PRO A 29 2.66 6.65 11.09
CA PRO A 29 3.57 6.59 12.24
C PRO A 29 4.65 5.52 12.06
N GLY A 30 4.38 4.42 11.36
CA GLY A 30 5.40 3.42 11.01
C GLY A 30 6.53 4.02 10.17
N ILE A 31 6.21 4.77 9.13
CA ILE A 31 7.19 5.47 8.30
C ILE A 31 7.93 6.53 9.12
N MET A 32 7.23 7.31 9.94
CA MET A 32 7.86 8.31 10.81
C MET A 32 8.81 7.69 11.85
N ALA A 33 8.53 6.47 12.31
CA ALA A 33 9.41 5.75 13.24
C ALA A 33 10.77 5.39 12.63
N THR A 34 10.91 5.41 11.30
CA THR A 34 12.19 5.18 10.63
C THR A 34 13.26 6.22 10.98
N ARG A 35 12.88 7.37 11.55
CA ARG A 35 13.82 8.37 12.11
C ARG A 35 14.78 7.81 13.15
N THR A 36 14.43 6.73 13.81
CA THR A 36 15.29 6.05 14.79
C THR A 36 16.48 5.35 14.14
N ILE A 37 16.44 5.15 12.82
CA ILE A 37 17.51 4.49 12.05
C ILE A 37 18.53 5.57 11.64
N ARG A 38 19.76 5.46 12.15
CA ARG A 38 20.84 6.43 11.87
C ARG A 38 21.34 6.35 10.43
N ASN A 39 21.40 5.14 9.87
CA ASN A 39 21.85 4.93 8.50
C ASN A 39 20.78 5.41 7.52
N GLU A 40 21.08 6.43 6.76
CA GLU A 40 20.13 7.10 5.86
C GLU A 40 19.58 6.15 4.79
N ARG A 41 20.42 5.27 4.24
CA ARG A 41 20.02 4.28 3.26
C ARG A 41 19.05 3.24 3.85
N GLU A 42 19.37 2.69 5.01
CA GLU A 42 18.48 1.75 5.71
C GLU A 42 17.17 2.42 6.09
N ARG A 43 17.22 3.67 6.54
CA ARG A 43 16.03 4.48 6.81
C ARG A 43 15.13 4.62 5.59
N ARG A 44 15.71 5.02 4.45
CA ARG A 44 14.99 5.16 3.17
C ARG A 44 14.42 3.82 2.71
N ALA A 45 15.21 2.75 2.75
CA ALA A 45 14.76 1.40 2.38
C ALA A 45 13.63 0.92 3.30
N THR A 46 13.74 1.09 4.61
CA THR A 46 12.69 0.72 5.57
C THR A 46 11.41 1.52 5.35
N ALA A 47 11.52 2.85 5.13
CA ALA A 47 10.38 3.70 4.84
C ALA A 47 9.64 3.32 3.54
N MET A 48 10.39 2.85 2.53
CA MET A 48 9.84 2.39 1.26
C MET A 48 9.14 1.04 1.36
N LEU A 49 9.62 0.15 2.24
CA LEU A 49 9.11 -1.21 2.40
C LEU A 49 8.01 -1.32 3.46
N ALA A 50 7.94 -0.37 4.40
CA ALA A 50 6.94 -0.37 5.47
C ALA A 50 5.49 -0.50 4.96
N PRO A 51 5.06 0.16 3.86
CA PRO A 51 3.70 0.06 3.37
C PRO A 51 3.27 -1.32 2.85
N PHE A 52 4.18 -2.27 2.64
CA PHE A 52 3.81 -3.64 2.31
C PHE A 52 3.14 -4.37 3.48
N MET A 53 3.39 -3.90 4.70
CA MET A 53 2.67 -4.43 5.86
C MET A 53 1.21 -4.00 5.83
N PRO A 54 0.24 -4.93 5.97
CA PRO A 54 -1.16 -4.55 6.08
C PRO A 54 -1.39 -3.68 7.32
N CYS A 55 -1.96 -2.50 7.13
CA CYS A 55 -2.31 -1.56 8.21
C CYS A 55 -3.81 -1.62 8.54
N GLY A 56 -4.23 -1.00 9.64
CA GLY A 56 -5.62 -0.98 10.09
C GLY A 56 -6.62 -0.55 9.02
N ALA A 57 -6.27 0.42 8.16
CA ALA A 57 -7.12 0.87 7.06
C ALA A 57 -7.32 -0.18 5.93
N LYS A 58 -6.46 -1.20 5.86
CA LYS A 58 -6.56 -2.30 4.90
C LYS A 58 -7.41 -3.46 5.42
N ILE A 59 -7.61 -3.56 6.74
CA ILE A 59 -8.40 -4.65 7.37
C ILE A 59 -9.84 -4.70 6.87
N PRO A 60 -10.59 -3.58 6.75
CA PRO A 60 -11.94 -3.60 6.21
C PRO A 60 -12.02 -4.16 4.79
N VAL A 61 -11.01 -3.87 3.95
CA VAL A 61 -10.94 -4.43 2.59
C VAL A 61 -10.75 -5.95 2.63
N ILE A 62 -9.85 -6.44 3.48
CA ILE A 62 -9.64 -7.87 3.67
C ILE A 62 -10.91 -8.54 4.18
N SER A 63 -11.58 -7.95 5.18
CA SER A 63 -12.81 -8.49 5.78
C SER A 63 -13.95 -8.53 4.78
N LEU A 64 -14.12 -7.50 3.94
CA LEU A 64 -15.14 -7.44 2.90
C LEU A 64 -14.96 -8.60 1.91
N PHE A 65 -13.78 -8.73 1.32
CA PHE A 65 -13.54 -9.76 0.31
C PHE A 65 -13.49 -11.17 0.91
N ALA A 66 -12.94 -11.32 2.12
CA ALA A 66 -12.90 -12.61 2.81
C ALA A 66 -14.32 -13.07 3.21
N GLY A 67 -15.14 -12.20 3.77
CA GLY A 67 -16.51 -12.52 4.15
C GLY A 67 -17.47 -12.70 2.97
N ALA A 68 -17.25 -11.97 1.85
CA ALA A 68 -18.12 -12.07 0.67
C ALA A 68 -17.85 -13.32 -0.18
N PHE A 69 -16.59 -13.75 -0.29
CA PHE A 69 -16.19 -14.81 -1.23
C PHE A 69 -15.69 -16.09 -0.57
N PHE A 70 -15.31 -16.04 0.71
CA PHE A 70 -14.71 -17.17 1.41
C PHE A 70 -15.46 -17.47 2.71
N ASP A 71 -15.84 -18.73 2.91
CA ASP A 71 -16.57 -19.18 4.12
C ASP A 71 -15.69 -19.10 5.37
N ASP A 72 -14.36 -19.23 5.23
CA ASP A 72 -13.38 -19.13 6.30
C ASP A 72 -12.43 -17.95 6.06
N ALA A 73 -12.77 -16.81 6.65
CA ALA A 73 -12.05 -15.55 6.46
C ALA A 73 -10.66 -15.53 7.15
N GLY A 74 -10.41 -16.43 8.10
CA GLY A 74 -9.20 -16.41 8.93
C GLY A 74 -7.94 -16.69 8.13
N TRP A 75 -7.95 -17.69 7.27
CA TRP A 75 -6.78 -18.06 6.47
C TRP A 75 -6.44 -16.99 5.41
N VAL A 76 -7.45 -16.26 4.89
CA VAL A 76 -7.22 -15.17 3.93
C VAL A 76 -6.43 -14.04 4.59
N SER A 77 -6.82 -13.65 5.80
CA SER A 77 -6.11 -12.65 6.58
C SER A 77 -4.67 -13.07 6.88
N PHE A 78 -4.47 -14.33 7.30
CA PHE A 78 -3.14 -14.88 7.52
C PHE A 78 -2.28 -14.82 6.25
N LEU A 79 -2.84 -15.24 5.11
CA LEU A 79 -2.15 -15.23 3.82
C LEU A 79 -1.72 -13.81 3.43
N MET A 80 -2.57 -12.79 3.66
CA MET A 80 -2.25 -11.38 3.37
C MET A 80 -1.06 -10.90 4.22
N TYR A 81 -1.06 -11.14 5.53
CA TYR A 81 0.06 -10.75 6.39
C TYR A 81 1.34 -11.48 6.03
N PHE A 82 1.25 -12.80 5.80
CA PHE A 82 2.39 -13.62 5.41
C PHE A 82 3.01 -13.13 4.10
N THR A 83 2.18 -12.90 3.08
CA THR A 83 2.64 -12.34 1.80
C THR A 83 3.29 -10.97 1.98
N GLY A 84 2.73 -10.10 2.81
CA GLY A 84 3.33 -8.80 3.12
C GLY A 84 4.74 -8.92 3.71
N ILE A 85 4.94 -9.84 4.63
CA ILE A 85 6.26 -10.11 5.23
C ILE A 85 7.24 -10.62 4.15
N VAL A 86 6.83 -11.58 3.32
CA VAL A 86 7.65 -12.09 2.23
C VAL A 86 8.05 -10.96 1.27
N LEU A 87 7.11 -10.08 0.91
CA LEU A 87 7.37 -8.94 0.04
C LEU A 87 8.35 -7.93 0.65
N ILE A 88 8.31 -7.73 1.96
CA ILE A 88 9.31 -6.90 2.66
C ILE A 88 10.71 -7.50 2.52
N PHE A 89 10.85 -8.81 2.72
CA PHE A 89 12.16 -9.47 2.58
C PHE A 89 12.67 -9.46 1.13
N LEU A 90 11.83 -9.79 0.16
CA LEU A 90 12.17 -9.74 -1.27
C LEU A 90 12.50 -8.31 -1.73
N GLY A 91 11.69 -7.34 -1.31
CA GLY A 91 11.91 -5.93 -1.58
C GLY A 91 13.22 -5.41 -0.98
N ALA A 92 13.56 -5.84 0.25
CA ALA A 92 14.82 -5.49 0.89
C ALA A 92 16.03 -6.04 0.12
N LEU A 93 15.96 -7.31 -0.32
CA LEU A 93 17.00 -7.91 -1.18
C LEU A 93 17.16 -7.16 -2.50
N LEU A 94 16.03 -6.79 -3.13
CA LEU A 94 16.03 -6.05 -4.39
C LEU A 94 16.67 -4.67 -4.21
N VAL A 95 16.23 -3.91 -3.21
CA VAL A 95 16.79 -2.58 -2.90
C VAL A 95 18.27 -2.68 -2.57
N ASN A 96 18.68 -3.71 -1.83
CA ASN A 96 20.07 -3.96 -1.49
C ASN A 96 20.91 -4.23 -2.74
N LYS A 97 20.42 -5.07 -3.65
CA LYS A 97 21.09 -5.40 -4.93
C LYS A 97 21.18 -4.17 -5.85
N VAL A 98 20.11 -3.38 -5.95
CA VAL A 98 20.05 -2.18 -6.79
C VAL A 98 21.00 -1.09 -6.28
N THR A 99 21.05 -0.88 -4.97
CA THR A 99 21.92 0.16 -4.37
C THR A 99 23.40 -0.25 -4.25
N GLY A 100 23.77 -1.49 -4.61
CA GLY A 100 25.18 -1.95 -4.66
C GLY A 100 25.89 -1.95 -3.31
N TYR A 101 25.18 -2.06 -2.21
CA TYR A 101 25.71 -1.94 -0.88
C TYR A 101 26.44 -3.21 -0.43
N LYS A 102 27.76 -3.10 -0.20
CA LYS A 102 28.49 -4.08 0.61
C LYS A 102 28.17 -3.80 2.07
N VAL A 103 27.54 -4.75 2.74
CA VAL A 103 27.18 -4.67 4.16
C VAL A 103 28.40 -4.30 4.98
N ARG A 104 28.57 -3.03 5.35
CA ARG A 104 29.50 -2.66 6.41
C ARG A 104 28.87 -3.15 7.72
N LYS A 105 29.61 -3.98 8.46
CA LYS A 105 29.21 -4.43 9.79
C LYS A 105 29.04 -3.18 10.68
N SER A 106 27.81 -2.68 10.75
CA SER A 106 27.47 -1.65 11.72
C SER A 106 27.33 -2.37 13.06
N PHE A 107 28.32 -2.24 13.90
CA PHE A 107 28.20 -2.70 15.27
C PHE A 107 27.20 -1.79 15.97
N PHE A 108 26.10 -2.39 16.40
CA PHE A 108 25.09 -1.73 17.17
C PHE A 108 25.52 -1.71 18.64
N ILE A 109 26.33 -0.73 18.99
CA ILE A 109 26.63 -0.40 20.38
C ILE A 109 25.70 0.76 20.75
N ILE A 110 24.66 0.49 21.52
CA ILE A 110 23.92 1.52 22.24
C ILE A 110 24.50 1.55 23.64
N GLU A 111 25.13 2.65 23.98
CA GLU A 111 25.29 3.01 25.38
C GLU A 111 23.88 3.25 25.93
N LEU A 112 23.44 2.38 26.82
CA LEU A 112 22.18 2.53 27.51
C LEU A 112 22.34 3.72 28.49
N PRO A 113 21.64 4.84 28.29
CA PRO A 113 21.67 5.90 29.27
C PRO A 113 21.10 5.37 30.60
N GLU A 114 21.53 5.98 31.70
CA GLU A 114 21.00 5.63 33.03
C GLU A 114 19.46 5.71 33.01
N TYR A 115 18.79 4.68 33.51
CA TYR A 115 17.35 4.64 33.62
C TYR A 115 16.90 5.65 34.69
N LYS A 116 16.33 6.76 34.24
CA LYS A 116 15.64 7.71 35.12
C LYS A 116 14.14 7.48 35.01
N THR A 117 13.46 7.42 36.14
CA THR A 117 11.98 7.32 36.16
C THR A 117 11.39 8.53 35.46
N PRO A 118 10.65 8.37 34.34
CA PRO A 118 10.06 9.50 33.65
C PRO A 118 8.95 10.14 34.50
N SER A 119 8.87 11.46 34.53
CA SER A 119 7.74 12.15 35.14
C SER A 119 6.44 11.80 34.35
N PRO A 120 5.42 11.19 35.01
CA PRO A 120 4.20 10.78 34.30
C PRO A 120 3.49 11.94 33.62
N TRP A 121 3.48 13.11 34.26
CA TRP A 121 2.86 14.33 33.73
C TRP A 121 3.54 14.82 32.45
N PHE A 122 4.88 14.82 32.42
CA PHE A 122 5.63 15.22 31.22
C PHE A 122 5.46 14.23 30.09
N ALA A 123 5.43 12.92 30.37
CA ALA A 123 5.17 11.88 29.39
C ALA A 123 3.76 12.03 28.77
N PHE A 124 2.73 12.26 29.61
CA PHE A 124 1.36 12.49 29.16
C PHE A 124 1.24 13.76 28.29
N LYS A 125 1.79 14.87 28.73
CA LYS A 125 1.80 16.13 27.97
C LYS A 125 2.51 15.97 26.62
N SER A 126 3.64 15.28 26.60
CA SER A 126 4.39 15.00 25.34
C SER A 126 3.60 14.10 24.39
N MET A 127 2.93 13.08 24.93
CA MET A 127 2.04 12.19 24.17
C MET A 127 0.87 12.98 23.57
N CYS A 128 0.16 13.77 24.36
CA CYS A 128 -0.97 14.59 23.90
C CYS A 128 -0.54 15.62 22.85
N SER A 129 0.60 16.29 23.04
CA SER A 129 1.11 17.27 22.09
C SER A 129 1.46 16.63 20.74
N ARG A 130 2.13 15.47 20.74
CA ARG A 130 2.46 14.74 19.53
C ARG A 130 1.22 14.15 18.86
N GLY A 131 0.29 13.61 19.65
CA GLY A 131 -0.99 13.08 19.18
C GLY A 131 -1.84 14.18 18.53
N ALA A 132 -1.97 15.34 19.17
CA ALA A 132 -2.73 16.45 18.61
C ALA A 132 -2.13 16.99 17.31
N ALA A 133 -0.80 17.10 17.22
CA ALA A 133 -0.13 17.53 15.99
C ALA A 133 -0.35 16.51 14.84
N TYR A 134 -0.32 15.20 15.16
CA TYR A 134 -0.60 14.12 14.21
C TYR A 134 -2.06 14.14 13.74
N ILE A 135 -3.01 14.18 14.68
CA ILE A 135 -4.45 14.20 14.37
C ILE A 135 -4.78 15.42 13.50
N LYS A 136 -4.31 16.61 13.87
CA LYS A 136 -4.57 17.83 13.10
C LYS A 136 -4.07 17.72 11.65
N LYS A 137 -2.87 17.17 11.44
CA LYS A 137 -2.29 17.00 10.10
C LYS A 137 -3.00 15.90 9.30
N ALA A 138 -3.26 14.73 9.92
CA ALA A 138 -3.90 13.61 9.26
C ALA A 138 -5.38 13.90 8.96
N ALA A 139 -6.13 14.42 9.92
CA ALA A 139 -7.55 14.72 9.77
C ALA A 139 -7.81 15.73 8.66
N THR A 140 -7.00 16.80 8.55
CA THR A 140 -7.17 17.81 7.48
C THR A 140 -6.99 17.21 6.09
N ILE A 141 -5.96 16.37 5.90
CA ILE A 141 -5.69 15.74 4.60
C ILE A 141 -6.80 14.74 4.26
N ILE A 142 -7.18 13.89 5.21
CA ILE A 142 -8.21 12.86 5.01
C ILE A 142 -9.57 13.53 4.69
N LEU A 143 -9.95 14.56 5.45
CA LEU A 143 -11.21 15.27 5.24
C LEU A 143 -11.26 15.93 3.87
N LEU A 144 -10.19 16.63 3.48
CA LEU A 144 -10.10 17.27 2.17
C LEU A 144 -10.19 16.24 1.04
N CYS A 145 -9.42 15.16 1.14
CA CYS A 145 -9.43 14.10 0.14
C CYS A 145 -10.79 13.40 0.03
N ASN A 146 -11.43 13.09 1.16
CA ASN A 146 -12.76 12.47 1.17
C ASN A 146 -13.82 13.41 0.58
N THR A 147 -13.75 14.72 0.88
CA THR A 147 -14.66 15.70 0.27
C THR A 147 -14.49 15.73 -1.25
N VAL A 148 -13.28 15.72 -1.76
CA VAL A 148 -13.03 15.68 -3.21
C VAL A 148 -13.60 14.39 -3.83
N VAL A 149 -13.36 13.23 -3.21
CA VAL A 149 -13.92 11.95 -3.70
C VAL A 149 -15.43 11.99 -3.70
N GLN A 150 -16.05 12.49 -2.63
CA GLN A 150 -17.52 12.59 -2.53
C GLN A 150 -18.10 13.49 -3.62
N VAL A 151 -17.47 14.64 -3.88
CA VAL A 151 -17.87 15.51 -4.99
C VAL A 151 -17.75 14.78 -6.33
N MET A 152 -16.66 14.05 -6.57
CA MET A 152 -16.46 13.30 -7.83
C MET A 152 -17.46 12.14 -7.99
N GLN A 153 -17.97 11.56 -6.92
CA GLN A 153 -18.99 10.52 -6.95
C GLN A 153 -20.40 11.08 -7.17
N THR A 154 -20.68 12.25 -6.61
CA THR A 154 -22.03 12.82 -6.59
C THR A 154 -22.33 13.65 -7.83
N PHE A 155 -21.33 14.32 -8.41
CA PHE A 155 -21.54 15.27 -9.50
C PHE A 155 -21.08 14.73 -10.87
N THR A 156 -21.80 15.18 -11.91
CA THR A 156 -21.39 15.04 -13.32
C THR A 156 -20.48 16.20 -13.72
N TRP A 157 -19.85 16.12 -14.90
CA TRP A 157 -19.07 17.23 -15.47
C TRP A 157 -19.87 18.51 -15.67
N SER A 158 -21.21 18.44 -15.71
CA SER A 158 -22.11 19.59 -15.81
C SER A 158 -22.53 20.17 -14.44
N PHE A 159 -21.91 19.74 -13.33
CA PHE A 159 -22.25 20.09 -11.96
C PHE A 159 -23.70 19.78 -11.56
N GLN A 160 -24.33 18.84 -12.24
CA GLN A 160 -25.62 18.29 -11.86
C GLN A 160 -25.39 17.04 -11.00
N VAL A 161 -26.34 16.76 -10.11
CA VAL A 161 -26.30 15.52 -9.33
C VAL A 161 -26.46 14.34 -10.28
N ALA A 162 -25.56 13.36 -10.20
CA ALA A 162 -25.59 12.18 -11.05
C ALA A 162 -26.81 11.32 -10.69
N GLU A 163 -27.69 11.06 -11.64
CA GLU A 163 -28.83 10.18 -11.47
C GLU A 163 -28.41 8.70 -11.36
N SER A 164 -27.25 8.35 -11.91
CA SER A 164 -26.66 7.03 -11.83
C SER A 164 -25.17 7.14 -11.57
N ALA A 165 -24.59 6.13 -10.89
CA ALA A 165 -23.15 6.06 -10.60
C ALA A 165 -22.29 6.12 -11.87
N ASP A 166 -22.79 5.60 -12.99
CA ASP A 166 -22.11 5.58 -14.30
C ASP A 166 -21.89 6.97 -14.90
N ALA A 167 -22.78 7.93 -14.58
CA ALA A 167 -22.70 9.30 -15.09
C ALA A 167 -21.74 10.19 -14.27
N SER A 168 -21.17 9.70 -13.19
CA SER A 168 -20.30 10.46 -12.29
C SER A 168 -18.96 10.82 -12.92
N ILE A 169 -18.35 11.91 -12.44
CA ILE A 169 -16.97 12.29 -12.81
C ILE A 169 -16.01 11.14 -12.51
N LEU A 170 -16.21 10.45 -11.39
CA LEU A 170 -15.39 9.32 -10.98
C LEU A 170 -15.44 8.18 -12.00
N ALA A 171 -16.61 7.83 -12.52
CA ALA A 171 -16.76 6.78 -13.54
C ALA A 171 -15.99 7.13 -14.82
N SER A 172 -16.05 8.39 -15.26
CA SER A 172 -15.31 8.85 -16.44
C SER A 172 -13.80 8.74 -16.26
N ILE A 173 -13.28 9.05 -15.07
CA ILE A 173 -11.84 8.96 -14.78
C ILE A 173 -11.40 7.50 -14.60
N ALA A 174 -12.24 6.66 -13.98
CA ALA A 174 -11.92 5.27 -13.68
C ALA A 174 -12.00 4.35 -14.90
N SER A 175 -12.85 4.64 -15.88
CA SER A 175 -13.04 3.80 -17.07
C SER A 175 -11.75 3.44 -17.82
N PRO A 176 -10.81 4.35 -18.11
CA PRO A 176 -9.55 3.97 -18.76
C PRO A 176 -8.66 3.07 -17.88
N PHE A 177 -8.74 3.20 -16.55
CA PHE A 177 -8.01 2.35 -15.63
C PHE A 177 -8.61 0.94 -15.51
N ALA A 178 -9.89 0.76 -15.88
CA ALA A 178 -10.52 -0.56 -15.88
C ALA A 178 -9.80 -1.54 -16.82
N VAL A 179 -9.32 -1.06 -17.97
CA VAL A 179 -8.55 -1.88 -18.92
C VAL A 179 -7.26 -2.42 -18.28
N LEU A 180 -6.61 -1.65 -17.43
CA LEU A 180 -5.39 -2.07 -16.72
C LEU A 180 -5.68 -3.17 -15.68
N LEU A 181 -6.90 -3.24 -15.15
CA LEU A 181 -7.31 -4.24 -14.17
C LEU A 181 -7.80 -5.55 -14.80
N VAL A 182 -8.17 -5.57 -16.08
CA VAL A 182 -8.62 -6.78 -16.78
C VAL A 182 -7.69 -7.98 -16.58
N PRO A 183 -6.34 -7.87 -16.69
CA PRO A 183 -5.44 -8.99 -16.47
C PRO A 183 -5.42 -9.54 -15.03
N ILE A 184 -5.91 -8.76 -14.06
CA ILE A 184 -5.94 -9.12 -12.63
C ILE A 184 -7.30 -9.68 -12.23
N VAL A 185 -8.38 -9.16 -12.81
CA VAL A 185 -9.76 -9.49 -12.39
C VAL A 185 -10.48 -10.36 -13.43
N GLY A 186 -10.05 -10.29 -14.69
CA GLY A 186 -10.67 -11.02 -15.81
C GLY A 186 -11.93 -10.37 -16.38
N VAL A 187 -12.44 -9.30 -15.73
CA VAL A 187 -13.66 -8.60 -16.10
C VAL A 187 -13.37 -7.10 -16.25
N LEU A 188 -13.99 -6.48 -17.25
CA LEU A 188 -13.93 -5.03 -17.42
C LEU A 188 -14.97 -4.37 -16.50
N SER A 189 -14.57 -3.94 -15.32
CA SER A 189 -15.43 -3.25 -14.34
C SER A 189 -14.83 -1.88 -13.99
N TRP A 190 -15.54 -0.82 -14.37
CA TRP A 190 -15.14 0.54 -13.98
C TRP A 190 -15.32 0.78 -12.47
N GLN A 191 -16.24 0.08 -11.82
CA GLN A 191 -16.50 0.16 -10.39
C GLN A 191 -15.29 -0.29 -9.57
N LEU A 192 -14.69 -1.41 -9.96
CA LEU A 192 -13.45 -1.90 -9.35
C LEU A 192 -12.28 -0.94 -9.60
N ALA A 193 -12.22 -0.35 -10.79
CA ALA A 193 -11.21 0.67 -11.10
C ALA A 193 -11.43 1.94 -10.27
N ALA A 194 -12.67 2.39 -10.12
CA ALA A 194 -13.02 3.53 -9.26
C ALA A 194 -12.60 3.29 -7.80
N ALA A 195 -12.90 2.11 -7.26
CA ALA A 195 -12.49 1.74 -5.92
C ALA A 195 -10.95 1.65 -5.77
N ALA A 196 -10.23 1.20 -6.78
CA ALA A 196 -8.77 1.21 -6.77
C ALA A 196 -8.23 2.66 -6.77
N VAL A 197 -8.77 3.55 -7.59
CA VAL A 197 -8.37 4.97 -7.66
C VAL A 197 -8.66 5.68 -6.34
N THR A 198 -9.84 5.53 -5.77
CA THR A 198 -10.17 6.12 -4.47
C THR A 198 -9.33 5.51 -3.35
N GLY A 199 -8.96 4.24 -3.46
CA GLY A 199 -8.03 3.56 -2.56
C GLY A 199 -6.62 4.11 -2.55
N PHE A 200 -6.15 4.80 -3.60
CA PHE A 200 -4.90 5.57 -3.55
C PHE A 200 -5.02 6.82 -2.67
N ILE A 201 -6.20 7.38 -2.58
CA ILE A 201 -6.45 8.55 -1.74
C ILE A 201 -6.50 8.12 -0.27
N ALA A 202 -7.37 7.17 0.04
CA ALA A 202 -7.52 6.59 1.37
C ALA A 202 -7.98 5.13 1.22
N LYS A 203 -7.28 4.20 1.84
CA LYS A 203 -7.54 2.75 1.65
C LYS A 203 -8.90 2.32 2.19
N GLU A 204 -9.40 2.97 3.21
CA GLU A 204 -10.76 2.76 3.75
C GLU A 204 -11.85 3.12 2.74
N ASN A 205 -11.61 4.04 1.81
CA ASN A 205 -12.58 4.45 0.80
C ASN A 205 -12.87 3.36 -0.24
N VAL A 206 -12.02 2.36 -0.37
CA VAL A 206 -12.25 1.22 -1.28
C VAL A 206 -13.60 0.58 -0.97
N VAL A 207 -13.86 0.27 0.30
CA VAL A 207 -15.10 -0.37 0.74
C VAL A 207 -16.31 0.54 0.50
N GLY A 208 -16.21 1.80 0.90
CA GLY A 208 -17.28 2.78 0.67
C GLY A 208 -17.59 3.00 -0.80
N THR A 209 -16.57 3.09 -1.67
CA THR A 209 -16.78 3.24 -3.11
C THR A 209 -17.42 1.98 -3.72
N LEU A 210 -17.00 0.78 -3.32
CA LEU A 210 -17.62 -0.46 -3.78
C LEU A 210 -19.08 -0.53 -3.34
N ALA A 211 -19.40 -0.18 -2.09
CA ALA A 211 -20.74 -0.15 -1.59
C ALA A 211 -21.65 0.81 -2.40
N VAL A 212 -21.18 2.04 -2.63
CA VAL A 212 -21.92 3.03 -3.42
C VAL A 212 -22.12 2.59 -4.88
N CYS A 213 -21.08 2.02 -5.50
CA CYS A 213 -21.12 1.65 -6.92
C CYS A 213 -21.92 0.37 -7.20
N PHE A 214 -21.98 -0.57 -6.25
CA PHE A 214 -22.66 -1.86 -6.47
C PHE A 214 -24.03 -1.95 -5.78
N VAL A 215 -24.21 -1.34 -4.61
CA VAL A 215 -25.47 -1.43 -3.83
C VAL A 215 -26.36 -0.22 -4.08
N GLY A 216 -25.78 0.90 -4.51
CA GLY A 216 -26.49 2.16 -4.70
C GLY A 216 -26.74 2.93 -3.39
N LEU A 217 -26.88 4.26 -3.52
CA LEU A 217 -27.07 5.16 -2.36
C LEU A 217 -28.40 4.92 -1.62
N GLU A 218 -29.44 4.47 -2.32
CA GLU A 218 -30.78 4.33 -1.75
C GLU A 218 -30.86 3.19 -0.73
N ASN A 219 -30.12 2.12 -0.91
CA ASN A 219 -30.11 0.97 0.01
C ASN A 219 -29.22 1.18 1.23
N LEU A 220 -28.33 2.17 1.21
CA LEU A 220 -27.43 2.51 2.33
C LEU A 220 -28.10 3.36 3.42
N ILE A 221 -29.18 4.07 3.09
CA ILE A 221 -29.85 5.02 4.01
C ILE A 221 -30.92 4.32 4.88
N GLY A 222 -31.32 3.09 4.57
CA GLY A 222 -32.41 2.35 5.21
C GLY A 222 -32.03 1.45 6.39
N THR A 223 -30.78 1.44 6.86
CA THR A 223 -30.34 0.45 7.85
C THR A 223 -29.90 1.08 9.16
N ASP A 224 -30.68 0.76 10.20
CA ASP A 224 -30.39 1.06 11.60
C ASP A 224 -29.06 0.42 12.07
N SER A 225 -28.23 1.27 12.63
CA SER A 225 -27.26 1.16 13.75
C SER A 225 -26.28 -0.01 13.96
N ASP A 226 -26.22 -1.05 13.14
CA ASP A 226 -25.18 -2.07 13.28
C ASP A 226 -24.23 -2.10 12.06
N GLU A 227 -23.29 -1.16 12.04
CA GLU A 227 -22.28 -0.98 10.98
C GLU A 227 -21.48 -2.26 10.64
N PHE A 228 -21.36 -3.20 11.57
CA PHE A 228 -20.64 -4.46 11.37
C PHE A 228 -21.50 -5.57 10.74
N ALA A 229 -22.80 -5.58 10.99
CA ALA A 229 -23.75 -6.53 10.40
C ALA A 229 -24.06 -6.19 8.93
N LEU A 230 -24.06 -4.90 8.57
CA LEU A 230 -24.20 -4.40 7.20
C LEU A 230 -23.09 -4.91 6.26
N VAL A 231 -21.85 -4.96 6.74
CA VAL A 231 -20.70 -5.42 5.93
C VAL A 231 -20.83 -6.91 5.56
N ALA A 232 -21.40 -7.75 6.43
CA ALA A 232 -21.56 -9.18 6.18
C ALA A 232 -22.73 -9.49 5.25
N GLY A 233 -23.88 -8.81 5.38
CA GLY A 233 -25.04 -9.01 4.53
C GLY A 233 -24.90 -8.41 3.13
N ALA A 234 -24.47 -7.16 3.05
CA ALA A 234 -24.19 -6.47 1.79
C ALA A 234 -23.01 -7.07 1.02
N GLY A 235 -22.06 -7.71 1.70
CA GLY A 235 -20.94 -8.39 1.08
C GLY A 235 -21.35 -9.55 0.18
N ALA A 236 -22.27 -10.41 0.63
CA ALA A 236 -22.74 -11.55 -0.16
C ALA A 236 -23.56 -11.10 -1.38
N GLU A 237 -24.36 -10.05 -1.23
CA GLU A 237 -25.14 -9.46 -2.32
C GLU A 237 -24.23 -8.75 -3.33
N ALA A 238 -23.25 -7.97 -2.86
CA ALA A 238 -22.24 -7.34 -3.69
C ALA A 238 -21.38 -8.37 -4.44
N ALA A 239 -21.06 -9.52 -3.84
CA ALA A 239 -20.34 -10.59 -4.51
C ALA A 239 -21.13 -11.18 -5.67
N GLY A 240 -22.45 -11.34 -5.52
CA GLY A 240 -23.34 -11.78 -6.59
C GLY A 240 -23.43 -10.78 -7.74
N ILE A 241 -23.46 -9.48 -7.42
CA ILE A 241 -23.55 -8.38 -8.40
C ILE A 241 -22.20 -8.15 -9.10
N MET A 242 -21.08 -8.31 -8.38
CA MET A 242 -19.72 -8.14 -8.96
C MET A 242 -19.40 -9.16 -10.04
N ALA A 243 -20.07 -10.33 -10.05
CA ALA A 243 -19.85 -11.43 -11.00
C ALA A 243 -18.37 -11.80 -11.21
N ILE A 244 -17.55 -11.67 -10.18
CA ILE A 244 -16.12 -12.03 -10.19
C ILE A 244 -15.90 -13.38 -9.50
N THR A 245 -14.89 -14.11 -9.96
CA THR A 245 -14.51 -15.40 -9.35
C THR A 245 -13.82 -15.18 -7.99
N LYS A 246 -13.87 -16.20 -7.11
CA LYS A 246 -13.16 -16.17 -5.82
C LYS A 246 -11.66 -15.83 -5.99
N VAL A 247 -11.05 -16.32 -7.06
CA VAL A 247 -9.64 -16.05 -7.39
C VAL A 247 -9.43 -14.59 -7.79
N ALA A 248 -10.33 -14.04 -8.61
CA ALA A 248 -10.28 -12.64 -9.01
C ALA A 248 -10.47 -11.68 -7.81
N ALA A 249 -11.37 -12.03 -6.89
CA ALA A 249 -11.57 -11.31 -5.65
C ALA A 249 -10.31 -11.29 -4.77
N LEU A 250 -9.64 -12.44 -4.62
CA LEU A 250 -8.38 -12.55 -3.88
C LEU A 250 -7.28 -11.73 -4.56
N ALA A 251 -7.14 -11.82 -5.87
CA ALA A 251 -6.16 -11.08 -6.65
C ALA A 251 -6.38 -9.56 -6.53
N TYR A 252 -7.62 -9.11 -6.65
CA TYR A 252 -7.97 -7.70 -6.50
C TYR A 252 -7.72 -7.18 -5.07
N CYS A 253 -8.02 -7.99 -4.06
CA CYS A 253 -7.70 -7.67 -2.68
C CYS A 253 -6.18 -7.49 -2.51
N MET A 254 -5.35 -8.41 -3.00
CA MET A 254 -3.89 -8.31 -2.96
C MET A 254 -3.38 -7.08 -3.73
N PHE A 255 -3.99 -6.77 -4.89
CA PHE A 255 -3.67 -5.56 -5.62
C PHE A 255 -3.86 -4.31 -4.75
N ASN A 256 -5.02 -4.17 -4.11
CA ASN A 256 -5.28 -3.04 -3.23
C ASN A 256 -4.34 -2.97 -2.02
N LEU A 257 -3.94 -4.12 -1.47
CA LEU A 257 -3.08 -4.15 -0.30
C LEU A 257 -1.64 -3.72 -0.61
N TYR A 258 -1.07 -4.18 -1.73
CA TYR A 258 0.36 -4.02 -2.02
C TYR A 258 0.68 -2.89 -3.00
N THR A 259 -0.33 -2.27 -3.62
CA THR A 259 -0.16 -1.02 -4.37
C THR A 259 0.17 0.16 -3.43
N PRO A 260 0.61 1.32 -3.96
CA PRO A 260 1.03 2.45 -3.16
C PRO A 260 0.07 2.77 -2.01
N PRO A 261 0.59 3.19 -0.85
CA PRO A 261 -0.23 3.50 0.32
C PRO A 261 -1.05 4.78 0.10
N CYS A 262 -1.88 5.13 1.07
CA CYS A 262 -2.66 6.36 1.04
C CYS A 262 -1.79 7.62 0.92
N PHE A 263 -2.36 8.73 0.45
CA PHE A 263 -1.65 10.01 0.28
C PHE A 263 -0.95 10.49 1.55
N ALA A 264 -1.54 10.27 2.72
CA ALA A 264 -0.92 10.61 3.99
C ALA A 264 0.40 9.86 4.21
N ALA A 265 0.45 8.57 3.85
CA ALA A 265 1.65 7.76 3.95
C ALA A 265 2.71 8.16 2.91
N ILE A 266 2.28 8.51 1.69
CA ILE A 266 3.19 9.06 0.66
C ILE A 266 3.79 10.39 1.15
N GLY A 267 2.99 11.25 1.77
CA GLY A 267 3.45 12.49 2.40
C GLY A 267 4.48 12.23 3.51
N ALA A 268 4.26 11.20 4.33
CA ALA A 268 5.23 10.78 5.34
C ALA A 268 6.52 10.24 4.70
N MET A 269 6.42 9.40 3.65
CA MET A 269 7.58 8.93 2.89
C MET A 269 8.41 10.10 2.35
N ASN A 270 7.77 11.10 1.75
CA ASN A 270 8.46 12.28 1.24
C ASN A 270 9.19 13.05 2.34
N SER A 271 8.54 13.22 3.49
CA SER A 271 9.10 13.90 4.65
C SER A 271 10.32 13.19 5.24
N GLU A 272 10.30 11.83 5.29
CA GLU A 272 11.35 11.04 5.91
C GLU A 272 12.51 10.70 4.98
N MET A 273 12.23 10.46 3.70
CA MET A 273 13.26 10.11 2.71
C MET A 273 14.05 11.32 2.23
N LYS A 274 13.45 12.52 2.27
CA LYS A 274 14.06 13.79 1.82
C LYS A 274 14.67 13.72 0.41
N SER A 275 14.16 12.83 -0.44
CA SER A 275 14.65 12.62 -1.80
C SER A 275 13.49 12.19 -2.70
N ALA A 276 13.14 13.02 -3.66
CA ALA A 276 12.06 12.72 -4.63
C ALA A 276 12.36 11.43 -5.41
N LYS A 277 13.62 11.16 -5.73
CA LYS A 277 14.04 9.94 -6.45
C LYS A 277 13.68 8.67 -5.68
N TRP A 278 13.90 8.66 -4.36
CA TRP A 278 13.56 7.52 -3.52
C TRP A 278 12.06 7.37 -3.32
N VAL A 279 11.32 8.47 -3.22
CA VAL A 279 9.85 8.45 -3.09
C VAL A 279 9.22 7.86 -4.35
N TRP A 280 9.57 8.37 -5.53
CA TRP A 280 9.05 7.86 -6.80
C TRP A 280 9.50 6.41 -7.07
N GLY A 281 10.74 6.08 -6.70
CA GLY A 281 11.23 4.70 -6.75
C GLY A 281 10.44 3.77 -5.84
N GLY A 282 10.07 4.22 -4.65
CA GLY A 282 9.22 3.48 -3.71
C GLY A 282 7.80 3.27 -4.24
N ILE A 283 7.17 4.33 -4.75
CA ILE A 283 5.84 4.25 -5.37
C ILE A 283 5.85 3.28 -6.56
N GLY A 284 6.87 3.40 -7.44
CA GLY A 284 7.02 2.50 -8.57
C GLY A 284 7.22 1.05 -8.15
N LEU A 285 8.07 0.79 -7.14
CA LEU A 285 8.27 -0.56 -6.60
C LEU A 285 6.97 -1.15 -6.07
N GLN A 286 6.22 -0.38 -5.29
CA GLN A 286 4.95 -0.82 -4.70
C GLN A 286 3.91 -1.11 -5.77
N LEU A 287 3.77 -0.24 -6.77
CA LEU A 287 2.84 -0.43 -7.88
C LEU A 287 3.18 -1.71 -8.67
N CYS A 288 4.45 -1.86 -9.04
CA CYS A 288 4.91 -3.05 -9.78
C CYS A 288 4.73 -4.33 -8.99
N THR A 289 5.07 -4.32 -7.69
CA THR A 289 4.94 -5.49 -6.83
C THR A 289 3.48 -5.86 -6.61
N GLY A 290 2.62 -4.87 -6.33
CA GLY A 290 1.19 -5.08 -6.14
C GLY A 290 0.52 -5.66 -7.39
N TYR A 291 0.85 -5.13 -8.56
CA TYR A 291 0.35 -5.63 -9.84
C TYR A 291 0.87 -7.04 -10.14
N ALA A 292 2.16 -7.29 -9.96
CA ALA A 292 2.77 -8.59 -10.23
C ALA A 292 2.21 -9.70 -9.33
N VAL A 293 2.05 -9.43 -8.03
CA VAL A 293 1.48 -10.39 -7.08
C VAL A 293 0.03 -10.69 -7.43
N ALA A 294 -0.78 -9.67 -7.68
CA ALA A 294 -2.18 -9.84 -8.05
C ALA A 294 -2.33 -10.64 -9.35
N TYR A 295 -1.53 -10.33 -10.37
CA TYR A 295 -1.53 -11.07 -11.62
C TYR A 295 -1.10 -12.54 -11.45
N LEU A 296 -0.05 -12.80 -10.65
CA LEU A 296 0.38 -14.18 -10.35
C LEU A 296 -0.72 -14.97 -9.64
N VAL A 297 -1.37 -14.35 -8.65
CA VAL A 297 -2.47 -14.99 -7.91
C VAL A 297 -3.64 -15.27 -8.83
N TYR A 298 -4.01 -14.34 -9.70
CA TYR A 298 -5.08 -14.51 -10.67
C TYR A 298 -4.76 -15.63 -11.66
N THR A 299 -3.60 -15.60 -12.30
CA THR A 299 -3.23 -16.59 -13.32
C THR A 299 -3.05 -17.99 -12.75
N VAL A 300 -2.31 -18.13 -11.64
CA VAL A 300 -2.08 -19.43 -11.01
C VAL A 300 -3.38 -19.98 -10.41
N GLY A 301 -4.14 -19.12 -9.73
CA GLY A 301 -5.41 -19.54 -9.15
C GLY A 301 -6.44 -19.96 -10.20
N THR A 302 -6.56 -19.24 -11.31
CA THR A 302 -7.47 -19.60 -12.42
C THR A 302 -7.02 -20.87 -13.14
N LEU A 303 -5.71 -21.08 -13.31
CA LEU A 303 -5.17 -22.34 -13.87
C LEU A 303 -5.54 -23.57 -13.02
N ILE A 304 -5.59 -23.40 -11.69
CA ILE A 304 -5.93 -24.50 -10.78
C ILE A 304 -7.43 -24.72 -10.69
N THR A 305 -8.24 -23.64 -10.68
CA THR A 305 -9.69 -23.73 -10.41
C THR A 305 -10.54 -23.87 -11.66
N ALA A 306 -10.21 -23.16 -12.75
CA ALA A 306 -11.01 -23.11 -13.96
C ALA A 306 -10.16 -22.73 -15.19
N PRO A 307 -9.34 -23.63 -15.75
CA PRO A 307 -8.41 -23.32 -16.84
C PRO A 307 -9.13 -22.83 -18.12
N GLU A 308 -10.40 -23.19 -18.30
CA GLU A 308 -11.21 -22.82 -19.48
C GLU A 308 -11.62 -21.33 -19.48
N THR A 309 -11.60 -20.66 -18.33
CA THR A 309 -12.00 -19.25 -18.21
C THR A 309 -10.83 -18.27 -18.43
N LEU A 310 -9.63 -18.79 -18.66
CA LEU A 310 -8.43 -17.99 -18.87
C LEU A 310 -8.47 -17.34 -20.27
N ASN A 311 -8.80 -16.06 -20.33
CA ASN A 311 -8.68 -15.26 -21.55
C ASN A 311 -7.20 -15.18 -21.94
N GLY A 312 -6.78 -15.94 -22.96
CA GLY A 312 -5.38 -15.95 -23.41
C GLY A 312 -4.81 -14.57 -23.75
N THR A 313 -5.65 -13.67 -24.26
CA THR A 313 -5.29 -12.26 -24.52
C THR A 313 -5.00 -11.48 -23.25
N ALA A 314 -5.79 -11.69 -22.17
CA ALA A 314 -5.58 -11.06 -20.88
C ALA A 314 -4.30 -11.60 -20.19
N ALA A 315 -4.02 -12.91 -20.33
CA ALA A 315 -2.81 -13.54 -19.80
C ALA A 315 -1.55 -12.99 -20.50
N VAL A 316 -1.55 -12.89 -21.83
CA VAL A 316 -0.42 -12.33 -22.59
C VAL A 316 -0.25 -10.84 -22.30
N GLY A 317 -1.35 -10.09 -22.23
CA GLY A 317 -1.34 -8.66 -21.92
C GLY A 317 -0.78 -8.37 -20.52
N GLY A 318 -1.16 -9.18 -19.53
CA GLY A 318 -0.65 -9.05 -18.17
C GLY A 318 0.84 -9.39 -18.06
N LEU A 319 1.32 -10.43 -18.74
CA LEU A 319 2.74 -10.78 -18.84
C LEU A 319 3.54 -9.63 -19.49
N ALA A 320 3.05 -9.10 -20.60
CA ALA A 320 3.66 -7.96 -21.27
C ALA A 320 3.70 -6.73 -20.33
N GLY A 321 2.62 -6.45 -19.63
CA GLY A 321 2.53 -5.37 -18.63
C GLY A 321 3.57 -5.52 -17.52
N ILE A 322 3.72 -6.72 -16.95
CA ILE A 322 4.73 -7.01 -15.93
C ILE A 322 6.14 -6.82 -16.47
N LEU A 323 6.42 -7.33 -17.67
CA LEU A 323 7.74 -7.17 -18.30
C LEU A 323 8.08 -5.70 -18.55
N VAL A 324 7.12 -4.92 -19.05
CA VAL A 324 7.29 -3.46 -19.24
C VAL A 324 7.52 -2.77 -17.89
N MET A 325 6.77 -3.12 -16.85
CA MET A 325 6.94 -2.55 -15.53
C MET A 325 8.29 -2.91 -14.92
N ILE A 326 8.72 -4.17 -15.03
CA ILE A 326 10.05 -4.61 -14.58
C ILE A 326 11.14 -3.86 -15.35
N ALA A 327 11.03 -3.74 -16.66
CA ALA A 327 11.98 -3.00 -17.49
C ALA A 327 12.04 -1.51 -17.08
N LEU A 328 10.90 -0.89 -16.80
CA LEU A 328 10.80 0.49 -16.35
C LEU A 328 11.44 0.66 -14.97
N VAL A 329 11.14 -0.21 -14.01
CA VAL A 329 11.76 -0.18 -12.68
C VAL A 329 13.27 -0.41 -12.76
N VAL A 330 13.72 -1.37 -13.56
CA VAL A 330 15.15 -1.66 -13.75
C VAL A 330 15.87 -0.48 -14.40
N THR A 331 15.26 0.16 -15.39
CA THR A 331 15.86 1.34 -16.05
C THR A 331 15.91 2.55 -15.13
N LEU A 332 14.82 2.83 -14.40
CA LEU A 332 14.79 3.89 -13.39
C LEU A 332 15.76 3.60 -12.24
N ALA A 333 15.82 2.36 -11.76
CA ALA A 333 16.76 1.93 -10.75
C ALA A 333 18.21 2.08 -11.22
N ARG A 334 18.55 1.68 -12.45
CA ARG A 334 19.89 1.87 -13.04
C ARG A 334 20.26 3.36 -13.16
N ARG A 335 19.31 4.22 -13.58
CA ARG A 335 19.54 5.67 -13.63
C ARG A 335 19.74 6.26 -12.22
N ALA A 336 18.91 5.87 -11.27
CA ALA A 336 19.03 6.30 -9.88
C ALA A 336 20.34 5.81 -9.24
N THR A 337 20.77 4.57 -9.51
CA THR A 337 22.02 4.01 -9.00
C THR A 337 23.22 4.80 -9.49
N ARG A 338 23.27 5.17 -10.77
CA ARG A 338 24.38 6.00 -11.32
C ARG A 338 24.47 7.33 -10.59
N SER A 339 23.36 8.04 -10.43
CA SER A 339 23.35 9.33 -9.71
C SER A 339 23.70 9.23 -8.23
N ILE A 340 23.28 8.14 -7.56
CA ILE A 340 23.60 7.88 -6.15
C ILE A 340 25.08 7.52 -6.00
N GLN A 341 25.65 6.74 -6.91
CA GLN A 341 27.08 6.40 -6.88
C GLN A 341 27.96 7.63 -7.14
N GLU A 342 27.54 8.55 -8.00
CA GLU A 342 28.23 9.82 -8.21
C GLU A 342 28.20 10.70 -6.95
N GLU A 343 27.04 10.81 -6.30
CA GLU A 343 26.88 11.55 -5.04
C GLU A 343 27.80 10.99 -3.92
N TYR A 344 27.86 9.66 -3.77
CA TYR A 344 28.77 9.01 -2.83
C TYR A 344 30.25 9.17 -3.18
N ARG A 345 30.60 9.23 -4.47
CA ARG A 345 31.99 9.50 -4.90
C ARG A 345 32.41 10.93 -4.58
N LEU A 346 31.49 11.89 -4.76
CA LEU A 346 31.75 13.30 -4.46
C LEU A 346 31.89 13.53 -2.95
N ASP A 347 31.05 12.90 -2.13
CA ASP A 347 31.14 12.98 -0.67
C ASP A 347 32.43 12.32 -0.14
N ALA A 348 32.85 11.20 -0.72
CA ALA A 348 34.09 10.54 -0.37
C ALA A 348 35.32 11.37 -0.78
N ALA A 349 35.28 12.06 -1.92
CA ALA A 349 36.34 12.96 -2.38
C ALA A 349 36.41 14.23 -1.52
N GLY A 350 35.26 14.81 -1.16
CA GLY A 350 35.17 15.97 -0.28
C GLY A 350 35.70 15.70 1.14
N THR A 351 35.41 14.51 1.70
CA THR A 351 35.96 14.10 3.01
C THR A 351 37.45 13.75 2.96
N ALA A 352 37.99 13.35 1.83
CA ALA A 352 39.43 13.14 1.65
C ALA A 352 40.19 14.46 1.49
N ALA A 353 39.59 15.48 0.93
CA ALA A 353 40.17 16.82 0.74
C ALA A 353 40.14 17.69 2.03
N SER A 354 39.29 17.34 3.01
CA SER A 354 39.17 18.03 4.30
C SER A 354 40.02 17.41 5.43
N ARG A 355 40.82 16.37 5.13
CA ARG A 355 41.85 15.78 5.99
C ARG A 355 43.24 16.14 5.49
#